data_e5fe1f2e96abf45061d8b961321ba9db
#
_entry.id   e5fe1f2e96abf45061d8b961321ba9db
#
_cell.length_a   1.000
_cell.length_b   1.000
_cell.length_c   1.000
_cell.angle_alpha   90.00
_cell.angle_beta   90.00
_cell.angle_gamma   90.00
#
_symmetry.space_group_name_H-M   'P 1'
#
loop_
_entity.id
_entity.type
_entity.pdbx_description
1 polymer ?
#
loop_
_entity_poly.entity_id
_entity_poly.type
_entity_poly.pdbx_seq_one_letter_code
_entity_poly.pdbx_strand_id
1 'polypeptide(L)'
;MKSGTYRFRLKATNENGIWSQEIRELEVVVLPPFWATWWAYIIYALIGAAIVCFILRTAKNRMQLRNELHLREMEKSKLEELNHAKLQFFTNVTHELMTPLTIILTSLQNLNNGTGDNQTLYGVMSANATRLMRLIQQILEFRKVESGNLKIRVSHGDVVGFVRRCVEAFAPLVARKQLKVYFRASSEQVDGWFDPDKLDKIVYNLLSNAAKYTPDKGEIIIRIETGDDCSVCISVANSGELMTQQTIDGLFRRFYDGNYRKHHTIGTGIGLSLVKDLTDLHRGSIRVSSDEQDGNCFRITLPIGRDAYTEEEIDDDTGDDAAEKIYEGAGEFVPVQP
;
A
#
# COMPACT_ATOMS: atom_id res chain seq x y z
N MET A 1 -79.11 -10.14 -15.34
CA MET A 1 -79.14 -11.54 -15.77
C MET A 1 -77.72 -11.97 -16.06
N LYS A 2 -77.30 -13.19 -15.68
CA LYS A 2 -76.01 -13.73 -16.08
C LYS A 2 -76.02 -14.00 -17.58
N SER A 3 -74.90 -13.84 -18.27
CA SER A 3 -74.76 -14.21 -19.68
C SER A 3 -75.03 -15.71 -19.86
N GLY A 4 -75.85 -16.02 -20.87
CA GLY A 4 -76.25 -17.39 -21.13
C GLY A 4 -77.49 -17.44 -21.99
N THR A 5 -77.88 -18.62 -22.46
CA THR A 5 -79.08 -18.86 -23.26
C THR A 5 -80.20 -19.24 -22.34
N TYR A 6 -81.23 -18.47 -22.32
CA TYR A 6 -82.45 -18.72 -21.56
C TYR A 6 -83.59 -19.14 -22.47
N ARG A 7 -84.25 -20.27 -22.17
CA ARG A 7 -85.44 -20.75 -22.92
C ARG A 7 -86.70 -20.47 -22.12
N PHE A 8 -87.48 -19.53 -22.64
CA PHE A 8 -88.80 -19.24 -22.10
C PHE A 8 -89.84 -20.17 -22.76
N ARG A 9 -90.57 -20.95 -21.98
CA ARG A 9 -91.64 -21.81 -22.42
C ARG A 9 -92.98 -21.16 -22.14
N LEU A 10 -93.72 -20.85 -23.16
CA LEU A 10 -95.02 -20.25 -23.12
C LEU A 10 -96.11 -21.29 -23.40
N LYS A 11 -97.01 -21.42 -22.44
CA LYS A 11 -98.27 -22.19 -22.65
C LYS A 11 -99.44 -21.23 -22.50
N ALA A 12 -100.42 -21.36 -23.38
CA ALA A 12 -101.66 -20.58 -23.35
C ALA A 12 -102.79 -21.47 -22.91
N THR A 13 -103.81 -20.91 -22.27
CA THR A 13 -105.05 -21.54 -21.93
C THR A 13 -106.21 -20.87 -22.74
N ASN A 14 -107.21 -21.65 -23.16
CA ASN A 14 -108.36 -21.10 -23.73
C ASN A 14 -109.34 -20.62 -22.61
N GLU A 15 -110.45 -19.97 -23.00
CA GLU A 15 -111.48 -19.44 -22.03
C GLU A 15 -112.07 -20.50 -21.10
N ASN A 16 -111.96 -21.79 -21.42
CA ASN A 16 -112.43 -22.91 -20.62
C ASN A 16 -111.34 -23.52 -19.71
N GLY A 17 -110.16 -22.88 -19.56
CA GLY A 17 -109.11 -23.34 -18.68
C GLY A 17 -108.33 -24.52 -19.20
N ILE A 18 -108.47 -24.90 -20.43
CA ILE A 18 -107.72 -26.04 -21.04
C ILE A 18 -106.42 -25.53 -21.61
N TRP A 19 -105.23 -26.09 -21.14
CA TRP A 19 -103.94 -25.73 -21.58
C TRP A 19 -103.65 -26.25 -23.03
N SER A 20 -103.05 -25.34 -23.83
CA SER A 20 -102.59 -25.75 -25.18
C SER A 20 -101.55 -26.86 -25.06
N GLN A 21 -101.63 -27.87 -25.96
CA GLN A 21 -100.65 -28.90 -26.04
C GLN A 21 -99.36 -28.42 -26.75
N GLU A 22 -99.47 -27.31 -27.51
CA GLU A 22 -98.26 -26.71 -28.12
C GLU A 22 -97.54 -25.74 -27.13
N ILE A 23 -96.28 -26.00 -26.90
CA ILE A 23 -95.39 -25.14 -26.12
C ILE A 23 -94.59 -24.31 -27.10
N ARG A 24 -94.78 -22.98 -27.05
CA ARG A 24 -93.88 -22.11 -27.80
C ARG A 24 -92.66 -21.79 -26.96
N GLU A 25 -91.47 -22.10 -27.50
CA GLU A 25 -90.18 -21.78 -26.87
C GLU A 25 -89.57 -20.51 -27.49
N LEU A 26 -89.28 -19.54 -26.70
CA LEU A 26 -88.51 -18.33 -27.03
C LEU A 26 -87.10 -18.48 -26.47
N GLU A 27 -86.07 -18.48 -27.30
CA GLU A 27 -84.72 -18.51 -26.88
C GLU A 27 -84.19 -17.09 -26.85
N VAL A 28 -83.78 -16.65 -25.64
CA VAL A 28 -83.21 -15.33 -25.36
C VAL A 28 -81.72 -15.53 -25.01
N VAL A 29 -80.84 -15.07 -25.88
CA VAL A 29 -79.39 -15.11 -25.71
C VAL A 29 -78.92 -13.78 -25.07
N VAL A 30 -78.49 -13.83 -23.80
CA VAL A 30 -77.89 -12.69 -23.13
C VAL A 30 -76.39 -12.74 -23.37
N LEU A 31 -75.87 -11.84 -24.20
CA LEU A 31 -74.43 -11.74 -24.49
C LEU A 31 -73.66 -11.20 -23.28
N PRO A 32 -72.43 -11.70 -23.05
CA PRO A 32 -71.60 -11.13 -21.99
C PRO A 32 -71.24 -9.66 -22.28
N PRO A 33 -71.12 -8.79 -21.23
CA PRO A 33 -70.72 -7.42 -21.44
C PRO A 33 -69.28 -7.39 -22.04
N PHE A 34 -68.96 -6.33 -22.81
CA PHE A 34 -67.69 -6.24 -23.56
C PHE A 34 -66.41 -6.38 -22.68
N TRP A 35 -66.45 -5.98 -21.40
CA TRP A 35 -65.36 -6.12 -20.45
C TRP A 35 -65.18 -7.55 -19.90
N ALA A 36 -66.11 -8.45 -20.10
CA ALA A 36 -66.08 -9.84 -19.65
C ALA A 36 -65.91 -10.82 -20.84
N THR A 37 -65.43 -10.33 -21.97
CA THR A 37 -65.13 -11.15 -23.17
C THR A 37 -63.66 -11.68 -23.11
N TRP A 38 -63.38 -12.78 -23.75
CA TRP A 38 -62.08 -13.42 -23.74
C TRP A 38 -60.95 -12.50 -24.19
N TRP A 39 -61.20 -11.64 -25.16
CA TRP A 39 -60.21 -10.68 -25.66
C TRP A 39 -59.95 -9.52 -24.63
N ALA A 40 -60.93 -9.14 -23.84
CA ALA A 40 -60.73 -8.16 -22.77
C ALA A 40 -59.75 -8.69 -21.70
N TYR A 41 -59.83 -9.97 -21.35
CA TYR A 41 -58.89 -10.59 -20.42
C TYR A 41 -57.44 -10.63 -20.96
N ILE A 42 -57.29 -10.83 -22.32
CA ILE A 42 -55.96 -10.75 -22.95
C ILE A 42 -55.42 -9.32 -22.83
N ILE A 43 -56.24 -8.29 -23.05
CA ILE A 43 -55.82 -6.91 -22.94
C ILE A 43 -55.38 -6.61 -21.48
N TYR A 44 -56.17 -7.06 -20.48
CA TYR A 44 -55.79 -6.88 -19.07
C TYR A 44 -54.49 -7.57 -18.71
N ALA A 45 -54.26 -8.78 -19.23
CA ALA A 45 -53.02 -9.50 -19.02
C ALA A 45 -51.81 -8.78 -19.68
N LEU A 46 -51.97 -8.22 -20.87
CA LEU A 46 -50.94 -7.43 -21.55
C LEU A 46 -50.60 -6.12 -20.80
N ILE A 47 -51.63 -5.41 -20.33
CA ILE A 47 -51.45 -4.20 -19.51
C ILE A 47 -50.74 -4.55 -18.21
N GLY A 48 -51.13 -5.63 -17.53
CA GLY A 48 -50.49 -6.11 -16.31
C GLY A 48 -49.02 -6.47 -16.55
N ALA A 49 -48.72 -7.19 -17.62
CA ALA A 49 -47.36 -7.54 -18.03
C ALA A 49 -46.51 -6.28 -18.34
N ALA A 50 -47.09 -5.30 -19.04
CA ALA A 50 -46.42 -4.04 -19.36
C ALA A 50 -46.08 -3.24 -18.08
N ILE A 51 -47.00 -3.17 -17.10
CA ILE A 51 -46.76 -2.51 -15.81
C ILE A 51 -45.64 -3.21 -15.03
N VAL A 52 -45.68 -4.54 -14.95
CA VAL A 52 -44.62 -5.32 -14.26
C VAL A 52 -43.28 -5.09 -14.95
N CYS A 53 -43.23 -5.17 -16.27
CA CYS A 53 -42.01 -4.92 -17.05
C CYS A 53 -41.48 -3.50 -16.82
N PHE A 54 -42.32 -2.49 -16.76
CA PHE A 54 -41.97 -1.11 -16.48
C PHE A 54 -41.40 -0.96 -15.05
N ILE A 55 -42.03 -1.58 -14.05
CA ILE A 55 -41.54 -1.56 -12.66
C ILE A 55 -40.16 -2.23 -12.55
N LEU A 56 -39.99 -3.42 -13.15
CA LEU A 56 -38.72 -4.14 -13.15
C LEU A 56 -37.61 -3.34 -13.84
N ARG A 57 -37.94 -2.71 -14.97
CA ARG A 57 -36.99 -1.88 -15.71
C ARG A 57 -36.56 -0.64 -14.93
N THR A 58 -37.50 0.04 -14.29
CA THR A 58 -37.20 1.21 -13.45
C THR A 58 -36.44 0.83 -12.19
N ALA A 59 -36.76 -0.30 -11.55
CA ALA A 59 -36.02 -0.82 -10.40
C ALA A 59 -34.57 -1.16 -10.77
N LYS A 60 -34.38 -1.85 -11.92
CA LYS A 60 -33.03 -2.18 -12.42
C LYS A 60 -32.22 -0.92 -12.72
N ASN A 61 -32.79 0.06 -13.40
CA ASN A 61 -32.10 1.32 -13.72
C ASN A 61 -31.71 2.11 -12.44
N ARG A 62 -32.62 2.16 -11.45
CA ARG A 62 -32.32 2.79 -10.15
C ARG A 62 -31.19 2.08 -9.42
N MET A 63 -31.15 0.74 -9.46
CA MET A 63 -30.09 -0.04 -8.81
C MET A 63 -28.73 0.19 -9.49
N GLN A 64 -28.69 0.21 -10.82
CA GLN A 64 -27.48 0.52 -11.58
C GLN A 64 -26.96 1.92 -11.28
N LEU A 65 -27.84 2.93 -11.26
CA LEU A 65 -27.46 4.31 -10.96
C LEU A 65 -26.91 4.45 -9.52
N ARG A 66 -27.51 3.77 -8.54
CA ARG A 66 -27.02 3.76 -7.17
C ARG A 66 -25.63 3.13 -7.05
N ASN A 67 -25.40 2.01 -7.74
CA ASN A 67 -24.09 1.35 -7.76
C ASN A 67 -23.04 2.25 -8.42
N GLU A 68 -23.37 2.92 -9.51
CA GLU A 68 -22.46 3.86 -10.17
C GLU A 68 -22.11 5.06 -9.28
N LEU A 69 -23.12 5.64 -8.61
CA LEU A 69 -22.89 6.73 -7.64
C LEU A 69 -22.01 6.27 -6.49
N HIS A 70 -22.25 5.09 -5.93
CA HIS A 70 -21.44 4.55 -4.84
C HIS A 70 -19.99 4.30 -5.26
N LEU A 71 -19.77 3.77 -6.46
CA LEU A 71 -18.40 3.61 -7.00
C LEU A 71 -17.70 4.95 -7.17
N ARG A 72 -18.38 5.96 -7.72
CA ARG A 72 -17.81 7.32 -7.88
C ARG A 72 -17.50 7.98 -6.53
N GLU A 73 -18.35 7.78 -5.52
CA GLU A 73 -18.10 8.28 -4.16
C GLU A 73 -16.87 7.61 -3.55
N MET A 74 -16.72 6.29 -3.71
CA MET A 74 -15.54 5.55 -3.25
C MET A 74 -14.26 6.01 -3.96
N GLU A 75 -14.31 6.21 -5.28
CA GLU A 75 -13.17 6.73 -6.05
C GLU A 75 -12.79 8.15 -5.61
N LYS A 76 -13.77 9.01 -5.41
CA LYS A 76 -13.56 10.38 -4.92
C LYS A 76 -12.94 10.37 -3.51
N SER A 77 -13.47 9.57 -2.61
CA SER A 77 -12.93 9.42 -1.25
C SER A 77 -11.48 8.94 -1.25
N LYS A 78 -11.15 7.94 -2.07
CA LYS A 78 -9.75 7.47 -2.24
C LYS A 78 -8.84 8.55 -2.79
N LEU A 79 -9.31 9.33 -3.78
CA LEU A 79 -8.53 10.42 -4.35
C LEU A 79 -8.27 11.55 -3.34
N GLU A 80 -9.28 11.88 -2.52
CA GLU A 80 -9.15 12.86 -1.44
C GLU A 80 -8.18 12.39 -0.35
N GLU A 81 -8.24 11.10 0.02
CA GLU A 81 -7.30 10.48 0.96
C GLU A 81 -5.86 10.53 0.44
N LEU A 82 -5.65 10.17 -0.83
CA LEU A 82 -4.34 10.26 -1.49
C LEU A 82 -3.81 11.71 -1.55
N ASN A 83 -4.66 12.67 -1.88
CA ASN A 83 -4.28 14.07 -1.91
C ASN A 83 -3.92 14.60 -0.52
N HIS A 84 -4.69 14.22 0.51
CA HIS A 84 -4.37 14.58 1.89
C HIS A 84 -3.03 13.99 2.34
N ALA A 85 -2.79 12.71 2.06
CA ALA A 85 -1.53 12.04 2.37
C ALA A 85 -0.35 12.70 1.65
N LYS A 86 -0.54 13.10 0.38
CA LYS A 86 0.47 13.83 -0.42
C LYS A 86 0.80 15.21 0.17
N LEU A 87 -0.21 15.96 0.61
CA LEU A 87 0.00 17.26 1.26
C LEU A 87 0.74 17.10 2.59
N GLN A 88 0.37 16.12 3.39
CA GLN A 88 1.05 15.80 4.64
C GLN A 88 2.51 15.41 4.42
N PHE A 89 2.78 14.61 3.37
CA PHE A 89 4.14 14.29 2.94
C PHE A 89 4.97 15.54 2.64
N PHE A 90 4.47 16.48 1.83
CA PHE A 90 5.20 17.73 1.54
C PHE A 90 5.48 18.53 2.80
N THR A 91 4.53 18.58 3.73
CA THR A 91 4.73 19.24 5.03
C THR A 91 5.84 18.58 5.83
N ASN A 92 5.83 17.25 5.93
CA ASN A 92 6.83 16.49 6.66
C ASN A 92 8.23 16.63 6.04
N VAL A 93 8.33 16.55 4.69
CA VAL A 93 9.58 16.78 3.96
C VAL A 93 10.13 18.17 4.24
N THR A 94 9.29 19.20 4.18
CA THR A 94 9.69 20.57 4.46
C THR A 94 10.25 20.69 5.86
N HIS A 95 9.60 20.13 6.87
CA HIS A 95 10.11 20.13 8.25
C HIS A 95 11.43 19.38 8.39
N GLU A 96 11.57 18.22 7.74
CA GLU A 96 12.81 17.43 7.79
C GLU A 96 13.98 18.10 7.06
N LEU A 97 13.73 18.91 6.03
CA LEU A 97 14.76 19.72 5.37
C LEU A 97 15.12 20.98 6.16
N MET A 98 14.14 21.64 6.79
CA MET A 98 14.36 22.87 7.55
C MET A 98 15.22 22.64 8.80
N THR A 99 15.05 21.52 9.49
CA THR A 99 15.81 21.23 10.73
C THR A 99 17.33 21.19 10.51
N PRO A 100 17.91 20.36 9.63
CA PRO A 100 19.35 20.37 9.37
C PRO A 100 19.84 21.70 8.81
N LEU A 101 19.05 22.35 7.96
CA LEU A 101 19.41 23.66 7.42
C LEU A 101 19.53 24.71 8.52
N THR A 102 18.59 24.75 9.47
CA THR A 102 18.64 25.65 10.62
C THR A 102 19.89 25.39 11.50
N ILE A 103 20.23 24.11 11.73
CA ILE A 103 21.43 23.76 12.51
C ILE A 103 22.69 24.26 11.78
N ILE A 104 22.79 24.07 10.47
CA ILE A 104 23.93 24.58 9.66
C ILE A 104 24.03 26.09 9.79
N LEU A 105 22.91 26.81 9.61
CA LEU A 105 22.89 28.28 9.70
C LEU A 105 23.29 28.78 11.11
N THR A 106 22.77 28.13 12.16
CA THR A 106 23.11 28.48 13.54
C THR A 106 24.60 28.22 13.84
N SER A 107 25.15 27.10 13.35
CA SER A 107 26.56 26.77 13.48
C SER A 107 27.46 27.80 12.75
N LEU A 108 27.06 28.25 11.56
CA LEU A 108 27.75 29.33 10.83
C LEU A 108 27.70 30.66 11.59
N GLN A 109 26.58 31.01 12.18
CA GLN A 109 26.47 32.21 13.03
C GLN A 109 27.39 32.15 14.24
N ASN A 110 27.47 31.00 14.91
CA ASN A 110 28.37 30.79 16.03
C ASN A 110 29.83 30.88 15.62
N LEU A 111 30.23 30.36 14.45
CA LEU A 111 31.57 30.53 13.90
C LEU A 111 31.91 32.02 13.66
N ASN A 112 31.00 32.76 13.05
CA ASN A 112 31.19 34.17 12.77
C ASN A 112 31.30 35.01 14.06
N ASN A 113 30.60 34.63 15.13
CA ASN A 113 30.63 35.29 16.41
C ASN A 113 31.81 34.84 17.30
N GLY A 114 32.64 33.90 16.85
CA GLY A 114 33.74 33.33 17.62
C GLY A 114 33.28 32.52 18.84
N THR A 115 32.05 32.02 18.84
CA THR A 115 31.45 31.27 19.94
C THR A 115 31.50 29.76 19.64
N GLY A 116 32.21 28.99 20.45
CA GLY A 116 32.33 27.53 20.38
C GLY A 116 33.61 27.06 19.70
N ASP A 117 33.83 25.74 19.77
CA ASP A 117 34.96 25.10 19.12
C ASP A 117 34.71 24.94 17.62
N ASN A 118 35.60 25.50 16.79
CA ASN A 118 35.47 25.51 15.35
C ASN A 118 35.41 24.09 14.77
N GLN A 119 36.19 23.16 15.28
CA GLN A 119 36.23 21.78 14.77
C GLN A 119 34.90 21.05 15.05
N THR A 120 34.33 21.25 16.23
CA THR A 120 33.01 20.72 16.59
C THR A 120 31.92 21.32 15.68
N LEU A 121 31.94 22.63 15.42
CA LEU A 121 30.97 23.32 14.59
C LEU A 121 31.04 22.86 13.12
N TYR A 122 32.24 22.69 12.58
CA TYR A 122 32.42 22.10 11.22
C TYR A 122 31.91 20.67 11.17
N GLY A 123 32.16 19.84 12.16
CA GLY A 123 31.63 18.48 12.25
C GLY A 123 30.08 18.45 12.24
N VAL A 124 29.45 19.33 13.02
CA VAL A 124 27.98 19.46 13.08
C VAL A 124 27.40 19.90 11.73
N MET A 125 28.03 20.88 11.07
CA MET A 125 27.59 21.34 9.76
C MET A 125 27.72 20.25 8.70
N SER A 126 28.87 19.56 8.64
CA SER A 126 29.13 18.48 7.69
C SER A 126 28.12 17.34 7.86
N ALA A 127 27.85 16.89 9.09
CA ALA A 127 26.89 15.86 9.39
C ALA A 127 25.45 16.24 8.94
N ASN A 128 25.06 17.50 9.18
CA ASN A 128 23.72 17.98 8.78
C ASN A 128 23.61 18.20 7.25
N ALA A 129 24.69 18.63 6.58
CA ALA A 129 24.74 18.73 5.12
C ALA A 129 24.61 17.34 4.49
N THR A 130 25.32 16.34 4.99
CA THR A 130 25.21 14.93 4.55
C THR A 130 23.79 14.39 4.76
N ARG A 131 23.17 14.69 5.89
CA ARG A 131 21.77 14.32 6.16
C ARG A 131 20.82 14.94 5.16
N LEU A 132 20.99 16.24 4.83
CA LEU A 132 20.19 16.96 3.84
C LEU A 132 20.32 16.33 2.46
N MET A 133 21.55 16.02 2.01
CA MET A 133 21.81 15.37 0.73
C MET A 133 21.10 14.01 0.66
N ARG A 134 21.14 13.21 1.70
CA ARG A 134 20.44 11.91 1.75
C ARG A 134 18.92 12.05 1.65
N LEU A 135 18.33 13.03 2.33
CA LEU A 135 16.89 13.32 2.23
C LEU A 135 16.49 13.70 0.80
N ILE A 136 17.30 14.54 0.15
CA ILE A 136 17.07 14.92 -1.26
C ILE A 136 17.17 13.69 -2.17
N GLN A 137 18.18 12.84 -1.97
CA GLN A 137 18.34 11.61 -2.75
C GLN A 137 17.15 10.66 -2.56
N GLN A 138 16.64 10.48 -1.34
CA GLN A 138 15.45 9.67 -1.07
C GLN A 138 14.20 10.20 -1.81
N ILE A 139 14.02 11.52 -1.86
CA ILE A 139 12.92 12.15 -2.58
C ILE A 139 13.05 11.93 -4.10
N LEU A 140 14.26 12.06 -4.64
CA LEU A 140 14.53 11.84 -6.06
C LEU A 140 14.30 10.37 -6.45
N GLU A 141 14.77 9.42 -5.63
CA GLU A 141 14.51 7.99 -5.85
C GLU A 141 13.02 7.67 -5.80
N PHE A 142 12.32 8.19 -4.81
CA PHE A 142 10.87 8.06 -4.72
C PHE A 142 10.17 8.55 -6.00
N ARG A 143 10.61 9.68 -6.56
CA ARG A 143 10.10 10.21 -7.84
C ARG A 143 10.41 9.29 -9.01
N LYS A 144 11.59 8.68 -9.06
CA LYS A 144 11.95 7.71 -10.12
C LYS A 144 11.08 6.47 -10.04
N VAL A 145 10.78 5.97 -8.82
CA VAL A 145 9.85 4.86 -8.59
C VAL A 145 8.44 5.22 -9.06
N GLU A 146 7.94 6.42 -8.67
CA GLU A 146 6.58 6.87 -9.04
C GLU A 146 6.41 7.01 -10.57
N SER A 147 7.47 7.40 -11.27
CA SER A 147 7.47 7.53 -12.75
C SER A 147 7.73 6.23 -13.50
N GLY A 148 7.99 5.11 -12.80
CA GLY A 148 8.33 3.82 -13.42
C GLY A 148 9.72 3.78 -14.09
N ASN A 149 10.56 4.78 -13.82
CA ASN A 149 11.87 4.95 -14.48
C ASN A 149 13.04 4.37 -13.66
N LEU A 150 12.74 3.67 -12.56
CA LEU A 150 13.79 3.07 -11.74
C LEU A 150 14.32 1.80 -12.42
N LYS A 151 15.61 1.77 -12.70
CA LYS A 151 16.30 0.62 -13.27
C LYS A 151 17.21 -0.01 -12.22
N ILE A 152 17.34 -1.32 -12.25
CA ILE A 152 18.31 -2.08 -11.46
C ILE A 152 19.58 -2.26 -12.29
N ARG A 153 20.74 -2.21 -11.62
CA ARG A 153 22.04 -2.57 -12.19
C ARG A 153 22.77 -3.41 -11.16
N VAL A 154 22.86 -4.71 -11.45
CA VAL A 154 23.48 -5.66 -10.52
C VAL A 154 24.93 -5.91 -10.92
N SER A 155 25.81 -5.99 -9.94
CA SER A 155 27.18 -6.40 -10.07
C SER A 155 27.50 -7.56 -9.13
N HIS A 156 28.52 -8.34 -9.45
CA HIS A 156 28.93 -9.47 -8.62
C HIS A 156 29.82 -8.99 -7.45
N GLY A 157 29.50 -9.43 -6.23
CA GLY A 157 30.28 -9.05 -5.05
C GLY A 157 29.87 -9.81 -3.79
N ASP A 158 30.61 -9.57 -2.70
CA ASP A 158 30.32 -10.14 -1.38
C ASP A 158 29.22 -9.34 -0.67
N VAL A 159 28.02 -9.92 -0.57
CA VAL A 159 26.85 -9.31 0.09
C VAL A 159 27.10 -9.10 1.59
N VAL A 160 27.76 -10.05 2.29
CA VAL A 160 28.03 -9.96 3.74
C VAL A 160 29.00 -8.84 4.03
N GLY A 161 30.12 -8.79 3.28
CA GLY A 161 31.10 -7.72 3.38
C GLY A 161 30.49 -6.34 3.07
N PHE A 162 29.62 -6.28 2.03
CA PHE A 162 28.91 -5.05 1.67
C PHE A 162 28.01 -4.55 2.80
N VAL A 163 27.12 -5.41 3.34
CA VAL A 163 26.21 -5.03 4.43
C VAL A 163 26.98 -4.68 5.71
N ARG A 164 28.09 -5.36 6.00
CA ARG A 164 28.97 -5.05 7.12
C ARG A 164 29.50 -3.62 7.01
N ARG A 165 30.03 -3.21 5.85
CA ARG A 165 30.48 -1.82 5.59
C ARG A 165 29.36 -0.80 5.79
N CYS A 166 28.13 -1.10 5.34
CA CYS A 166 26.95 -0.24 5.59
C CYS A 166 26.69 -0.06 7.08
N VAL A 167 26.76 -1.14 7.87
CA VAL A 167 26.54 -1.10 9.33
C VAL A 167 27.63 -0.31 10.05
N GLU A 168 28.89 -0.49 9.67
CA GLU A 168 30.04 0.24 10.20
C GLU A 168 29.91 1.75 9.93
N ALA A 169 29.55 2.12 8.72
CA ALA A 169 29.30 3.53 8.37
C ALA A 169 28.16 4.16 9.18
N PHE A 170 27.28 3.34 9.79
CA PHE A 170 26.18 3.79 10.62
C PHE A 170 26.56 3.98 12.10
N ALA A 171 27.73 3.47 12.54
CA ALA A 171 28.20 3.48 13.92
C ALA A 171 28.16 4.86 14.63
N PRO A 172 28.53 6.00 13.99
CA PRO A 172 28.44 7.31 14.63
C PRO A 172 27.04 7.75 15.04
N LEU A 173 26.01 7.31 14.26
CA LEU A 173 24.61 7.63 14.55
C LEU A 173 24.07 6.88 15.76
N VAL A 174 24.48 5.62 15.94
CA VAL A 174 24.06 4.79 17.07
C VAL A 174 24.79 5.12 18.36
N ALA A 175 26.05 5.56 18.28
CA ALA A 175 26.85 5.98 19.42
C ALA A 175 26.18 7.12 20.24
N ARG A 176 25.52 8.05 19.58
CA ARG A 176 24.83 9.18 20.22
C ARG A 176 23.70 8.74 21.19
N LYS A 177 23.02 7.62 20.90
CA LYS A 177 21.96 7.04 21.72
C LYS A 177 22.47 5.90 22.63
N GLN A 178 23.77 5.60 22.60
CA GLN A 178 24.39 4.48 23.29
C GLN A 178 23.73 3.13 22.95
N LEU A 179 23.32 2.95 21.68
CA LEU A 179 22.69 1.71 21.22
C LEU A 179 23.77 0.63 21.04
N LYS A 180 23.41 -0.60 21.40
CA LYS A 180 24.25 -1.78 21.10
C LYS A 180 23.86 -2.33 19.74
N VAL A 181 24.84 -2.50 18.87
CA VAL A 181 24.64 -3.04 17.52
C VAL A 181 25.39 -4.36 17.39
N TYR A 182 24.64 -5.41 17.03
CA TYR A 182 25.17 -6.75 16.82
C TYR A 182 25.04 -7.12 15.34
N PHE A 183 26.14 -7.59 14.77
CA PHE A 183 26.16 -8.12 13.39
C PHE A 183 26.42 -9.62 13.42
N ARG A 184 25.56 -10.41 12.85
CA ARG A 184 25.64 -11.88 12.78
C ARG A 184 25.41 -12.33 11.35
N ALA A 185 26.31 -13.14 10.82
CA ALA A 185 26.17 -13.74 9.49
C ALA A 185 26.36 -15.25 9.60
N SER A 186 25.59 -16.02 8.83
CA SER A 186 25.72 -17.48 8.74
C SER A 186 27.02 -17.93 8.08
N SER A 187 27.60 -17.06 7.26
CA SER A 187 28.88 -17.25 6.57
C SER A 187 29.69 -15.95 6.60
N GLU A 188 31.01 -16.04 6.58
CA GLU A 188 31.87 -14.84 6.57
C GLU A 188 31.75 -14.06 5.25
N GLN A 189 31.53 -14.78 4.13
CA GLN A 189 31.39 -14.25 2.80
C GLN A 189 30.24 -14.95 2.07
N VAL A 190 29.46 -14.20 1.30
CA VAL A 190 28.38 -14.70 0.43
C VAL A 190 28.45 -13.95 -0.89
N ASP A 191 28.99 -14.60 -1.91
CA ASP A 191 29.10 -14.04 -3.24
C ASP A 191 27.78 -14.12 -4.00
N GLY A 192 27.42 -13.05 -4.67
CA GLY A 192 26.18 -12.99 -5.43
C GLY A 192 26.02 -11.71 -6.25
N TRP A 193 24.94 -11.65 -7.01
CA TRP A 193 24.58 -10.53 -7.85
C TRP A 193 23.57 -9.64 -7.14
N PHE A 194 23.87 -8.36 -6.98
CA PHE A 194 23.00 -7.36 -6.37
C PHE A 194 23.36 -5.96 -6.88
N ASP A 195 22.43 -5.02 -6.72
CA ASP A 195 22.68 -3.59 -7.01
C ASP A 195 23.20 -2.91 -5.73
N PRO A 196 24.50 -2.52 -5.68
CA PRO A 196 25.09 -1.94 -4.48
C PRO A 196 24.41 -0.63 -4.05
N ASP A 197 24.05 0.24 -5.01
CA ASP A 197 23.39 1.53 -4.72
C ASP A 197 21.99 1.32 -4.12
N LYS A 198 21.24 0.35 -4.61
CA LYS A 198 19.90 0.05 -4.10
C LYS A 198 19.97 -0.70 -2.77
N LEU A 199 20.90 -1.65 -2.62
CA LEU A 199 21.10 -2.38 -1.37
C LEU A 199 21.55 -1.45 -0.24
N ASP A 200 22.47 -0.50 -0.50
CA ASP A 200 22.84 0.54 0.47
C ASP A 200 21.62 1.31 0.97
N LYS A 201 20.77 1.78 0.05
CA LYS A 201 19.55 2.52 0.39
C LYS A 201 18.57 1.69 1.22
N ILE A 202 18.42 0.39 0.91
CA ILE A 202 17.58 -0.53 1.69
C ILE A 202 18.13 -0.64 3.12
N VAL A 203 19.40 -1.02 3.26
CA VAL A 203 20.06 -1.24 4.56
C VAL A 203 20.06 0.04 5.39
N TYR A 204 20.42 1.17 4.79
CA TYR A 204 20.41 2.47 5.45
C TYR A 204 19.01 2.84 5.99
N ASN A 205 17.95 2.67 5.20
CA ASN A 205 16.60 2.98 5.64
C ASN A 205 16.16 2.08 6.81
N LEU A 206 16.49 0.79 6.77
CA LEU A 206 16.17 -0.13 7.86
C LEU A 206 16.94 0.22 9.14
N LEU A 207 18.26 0.48 9.04
CA LEU A 207 19.09 0.89 10.17
C LEU A 207 18.65 2.24 10.76
N SER A 208 18.32 3.22 9.90
CA SER A 208 17.82 4.52 10.32
C SER A 208 16.50 4.39 11.09
N ASN A 209 15.59 3.55 10.63
CA ASN A 209 14.35 3.25 11.33
C ASN A 209 14.63 2.55 12.67
N ALA A 210 15.48 1.53 12.68
CA ALA A 210 15.87 0.85 13.91
C ALA A 210 16.45 1.84 14.94
N ALA A 211 17.41 2.68 14.56
CA ALA A 211 17.99 3.69 15.47
C ALA A 211 16.99 4.76 15.94
N LYS A 212 16.01 5.09 15.08
CA LYS A 212 14.96 6.06 15.39
C LYS A 212 14.02 5.55 16.48
N TYR A 213 13.57 4.29 16.36
CA TYR A 213 12.53 3.70 17.19
C TYR A 213 13.06 2.85 18.35
N THR A 214 14.36 2.60 18.43
CA THR A 214 15.00 1.98 19.57
C THR A 214 15.16 3.01 20.71
N PRO A 215 14.74 2.71 21.95
CA PRO A 215 15.00 3.55 23.11
C PRO A 215 16.51 3.65 23.40
N ASP A 216 16.90 4.66 24.15
CA ASP A 216 18.29 4.83 24.57
C ASP A 216 18.80 3.57 25.29
N LYS A 217 20.04 3.19 25.01
CA LYS A 217 20.70 1.95 25.49
C LYS A 217 20.04 0.65 25.03
N GLY A 218 19.10 0.71 24.04
CA GLY A 218 18.50 -0.46 23.42
C GLY A 218 19.43 -1.18 22.45
N GLU A 219 18.91 -2.21 21.78
CA GLU A 219 19.70 -3.10 20.96
C GLU A 219 19.16 -3.15 19.52
N ILE A 220 20.09 -3.22 18.56
CA ILE A 220 19.83 -3.46 17.13
C ILE A 220 20.61 -4.70 16.72
N ILE A 221 19.94 -5.67 16.11
CA ILE A 221 20.55 -6.92 15.66
C ILE A 221 20.38 -7.04 14.16
N ILE A 222 21.50 -7.13 13.45
CA ILE A 222 21.52 -7.42 12.02
C ILE A 222 21.90 -8.89 11.84
N ARG A 223 21.05 -9.67 11.10
CA ARG A 223 21.35 -11.05 10.76
C ARG A 223 21.36 -11.21 9.26
N ILE A 224 22.33 -11.97 8.74
CA ILE A 224 22.41 -12.36 7.33
C ILE A 224 22.44 -13.89 7.28
N GLU A 225 21.48 -14.46 6.57
CA GLU A 225 21.33 -15.90 6.39
C GLU A 225 21.23 -16.23 4.91
N THR A 226 21.88 -17.29 4.47
CA THR A 226 21.77 -17.80 3.10
C THR A 226 20.60 -18.77 3.01
N GLY A 227 19.77 -18.62 1.98
CA GLY A 227 18.68 -19.55 1.67
C GLY A 227 19.12 -20.62 0.66
N ASP A 228 18.33 -21.70 0.56
CA ASP A 228 18.61 -22.83 -0.32
C ASP A 228 18.52 -22.50 -1.83
N ASP A 229 17.82 -21.43 -2.21
CA ASP A 229 17.51 -21.06 -3.60
C ASP A 229 18.39 -19.90 -4.12
N CYS A 230 19.69 -19.92 -3.88
CA CYS A 230 20.57 -18.81 -4.26
C CYS A 230 19.98 -17.46 -3.82
N SER A 231 19.47 -17.39 -2.59
CA SER A 231 18.93 -16.18 -2.00
C SER A 231 19.66 -15.80 -0.71
N VAL A 232 19.64 -14.52 -0.38
CA VAL A 232 20.13 -14.00 0.89
C VAL A 232 18.99 -13.36 1.67
N CYS A 233 18.92 -13.67 2.95
CA CYS A 233 17.98 -13.08 3.89
C CYS A 233 18.71 -12.13 4.81
N ILE A 234 18.42 -10.83 4.73
CA ILE A 234 18.96 -9.79 5.60
C ILE A 234 17.83 -9.35 6.55
N SER A 235 18.04 -9.48 7.85
CA SER A 235 17.09 -9.03 8.86
C SER A 235 17.70 -7.96 9.76
N VAL A 236 16.91 -6.92 10.03
CA VAL A 236 17.24 -5.85 10.99
C VAL A 236 16.17 -5.88 12.07
N ALA A 237 16.56 -6.27 13.27
CA ALA A 237 15.71 -6.32 14.45
C ALA A 237 16.09 -5.23 15.44
N ASN A 238 15.12 -4.63 16.11
CA ASN A 238 15.37 -3.61 17.12
C ASN A 238 14.47 -3.79 18.36
N SER A 239 15.05 -3.55 19.54
CA SER A 239 14.29 -3.48 20.78
C SER A 239 13.54 -2.15 20.83
N GLY A 240 12.20 -2.21 20.74
CA GLY A 240 11.35 -1.01 20.78
C GLY A 240 9.93 -1.38 21.16
N GLU A 241 9.04 -0.40 21.19
CA GLU A 241 7.61 -0.65 21.39
C GLU A 241 7.07 -1.56 20.30
N LEU A 242 6.36 -2.62 20.69
CA LEU A 242 5.81 -3.59 19.75
C LEU A 242 4.73 -2.96 18.89
N MET A 243 4.72 -3.34 17.62
CA MET A 243 3.75 -2.85 16.63
C MET A 243 2.48 -3.70 16.64
N THR A 244 1.32 -3.03 16.50
CA THR A 244 0.06 -3.74 16.28
C THR A 244 -0.01 -4.27 14.85
N GLN A 245 -0.82 -5.32 14.61
CA GLN A 245 -1.03 -5.85 13.26
C GLN A 245 -1.52 -4.78 12.29
N GLN A 246 -2.41 -3.90 12.72
CA GLN A 246 -2.90 -2.77 11.92
C GLN A 246 -1.76 -1.82 11.50
N THR A 247 -0.79 -1.59 12.38
CA THR A 247 0.41 -0.81 12.07
C THR A 247 1.25 -1.52 11.02
N ILE A 248 1.53 -2.83 11.22
CA ILE A 248 2.33 -3.65 10.30
C ILE A 248 1.73 -3.64 8.88
N ASP A 249 0.41 -3.81 8.75
CA ASP A 249 -0.31 -3.82 7.47
C ASP A 249 -0.24 -2.47 6.73
N GLY A 250 0.02 -1.39 7.47
CA GLY A 250 0.16 -0.03 6.93
C GLY A 250 1.58 0.40 6.60
N LEU A 251 2.62 -0.24 7.17
CA LEU A 251 4.01 0.25 7.17
C LEU A 251 4.59 0.57 5.78
N PHE A 252 4.21 -0.20 4.77
CA PHE A 252 4.71 -0.05 3.41
C PHE A 252 3.82 0.82 2.51
N ARG A 253 2.72 1.35 3.05
CA ARG A 253 1.90 2.31 2.30
C ARG A 253 2.65 3.62 2.14
N ARG A 254 2.59 4.17 0.94
CA ARG A 254 3.19 5.49 0.67
C ARG A 254 2.55 6.55 1.55
N PHE A 255 3.37 7.44 2.10
CA PHE A 255 2.93 8.53 2.98
C PHE A 255 2.28 8.08 4.29
N TYR A 256 2.49 6.81 4.67
CA TYR A 256 1.96 6.30 5.94
C TYR A 256 2.71 6.96 7.09
N ASP A 257 1.98 7.80 7.81
CA ASP A 257 2.41 8.41 9.07
C ASP A 257 1.69 7.63 10.18
N GLY A 258 2.23 6.48 10.54
CA GLY A 258 1.66 5.63 11.57
C GLY A 258 1.34 6.46 12.82
N ASN A 259 0.42 6.01 13.68
CA ASN A 259 -0.01 6.67 14.94
C ASN A 259 1.15 6.97 15.93
N TYR A 260 2.41 6.96 15.45
CA TYR A 260 3.65 7.25 16.16
C TYR A 260 3.86 8.73 16.50
N ARG A 261 2.86 9.60 16.33
CA ARG A 261 2.87 10.99 16.80
C ARG A 261 3.17 11.13 18.30
N LYS A 262 3.04 10.04 19.07
CA LYS A 262 3.33 10.04 20.51
C LYS A 262 4.80 10.28 20.87
N HIS A 263 5.75 10.05 19.97
CA HIS A 263 7.19 10.11 20.28
C HIS A 263 7.95 11.29 19.65
N HIS A 264 7.26 12.33 19.15
CA HIS A 264 7.89 13.52 18.53
C HIS A 264 8.89 13.21 17.39
N THR A 265 8.85 12.01 16.80
CA THR A 265 9.73 11.61 15.70
C THR A 265 8.99 11.72 14.39
N ILE A 266 9.06 12.89 13.76
CA ILE A 266 8.52 13.15 12.43
C ILE A 266 9.42 12.40 11.43
N GLY A 267 8.82 11.69 10.48
CA GLY A 267 9.53 11.05 9.37
C GLY A 267 8.85 11.40 8.05
N THR A 268 9.58 11.29 6.94
CA THR A 268 9.04 11.56 5.59
C THR A 268 7.92 10.61 5.17
N GLY A 269 7.81 9.44 5.84
CA GLY A 269 6.85 8.39 5.46
C GLY A 269 7.18 7.68 4.14
N ILE A 270 8.39 7.91 3.58
CA ILE A 270 8.84 7.29 2.32
C ILE A 270 9.78 6.11 2.57
N GLY A 271 10.56 6.12 3.64
CA GLY A 271 11.69 5.20 3.82
C GLY A 271 11.32 3.73 3.65
N LEU A 272 10.26 3.26 4.33
CA LEU A 272 9.83 1.85 4.24
C LEU A 272 9.12 1.52 2.93
N SER A 273 8.36 2.44 2.35
CA SER A 273 7.79 2.22 1.00
C SER A 273 8.88 2.12 -0.05
N LEU A 274 9.95 2.94 0.06
CA LEU A 274 11.12 2.85 -0.81
C LEU A 274 11.86 1.53 -0.62
N VAL A 275 12.04 1.05 0.63
CA VAL A 275 12.62 -0.28 0.90
C VAL A 275 11.84 -1.36 0.18
N LYS A 276 10.50 -1.32 0.26
CA LYS A 276 9.66 -2.28 -0.46
C LYS A 276 9.84 -2.19 -1.98
N ASP A 277 9.75 -1.00 -2.54
CA ASP A 277 9.89 -0.78 -3.98
C ASP A 277 11.28 -1.26 -4.50
N LEU A 278 12.36 -0.97 -3.75
CA LEU A 278 13.71 -1.42 -4.09
C LEU A 278 13.89 -2.94 -3.92
N THR A 279 13.26 -3.54 -2.91
CA THR A 279 13.23 -4.99 -2.72
C THR A 279 12.46 -5.68 -3.84
N ASP A 280 11.30 -5.15 -4.22
CA ASP A 280 10.48 -5.66 -5.34
C ASP A 280 11.26 -5.53 -6.67
N LEU A 281 12.06 -4.46 -6.86
CA LEU A 281 12.92 -4.25 -8.01
C LEU A 281 14.02 -5.35 -8.12
N HIS A 282 14.56 -5.82 -6.98
CA HIS A 282 15.45 -6.97 -6.91
C HIS A 282 14.73 -8.31 -7.05
N ARG A 283 13.42 -8.34 -7.32
CA ARG A 283 12.59 -9.55 -7.34
C ARG A 283 12.56 -10.28 -5.99
N GLY A 284 12.83 -9.54 -4.93
CA GLY A 284 12.86 -10.01 -3.55
C GLY A 284 11.52 -9.89 -2.84
N SER A 285 11.54 -10.12 -1.54
CA SER A 285 10.39 -9.93 -0.65
C SER A 285 10.77 -9.30 0.68
N ILE A 286 9.87 -8.52 1.26
CA ILE A 286 10.04 -7.95 2.60
C ILE A 286 8.92 -8.44 3.51
N ARG A 287 9.28 -8.83 4.74
CA ARG A 287 8.36 -9.23 5.80
C ARG A 287 8.70 -8.50 7.10
N VAL A 288 7.68 -8.28 7.92
CA VAL A 288 7.84 -7.66 9.25
C VAL A 288 7.18 -8.55 10.28
N SER A 289 7.88 -8.77 11.38
CA SER A 289 7.35 -9.36 12.61
C SER A 289 7.61 -8.42 13.79
N SER A 290 6.74 -8.49 14.79
CA SER A 290 6.86 -7.72 16.03
C SER A 290 6.38 -8.59 17.18
N ASP A 291 7.30 -9.06 17.99
CA ASP A 291 7.06 -9.97 19.11
C ASP A 291 8.04 -9.69 20.26
N GLU A 292 7.79 -10.31 21.41
CA GLU A 292 8.62 -10.10 22.63
C GLU A 292 10.02 -10.73 22.54
N GLN A 293 10.24 -11.68 21.61
CA GLN A 293 11.51 -12.41 21.50
C GLN A 293 12.52 -11.65 20.64
N ASP A 294 12.10 -11.22 19.44
CA ASP A 294 12.96 -10.54 18.48
C ASP A 294 12.73 -9.00 18.43
N GLY A 295 11.71 -8.49 19.14
CA GLY A 295 11.30 -7.10 19.03
C GLY A 295 10.65 -6.81 17.68
N ASN A 296 10.96 -5.66 17.07
CA ASN A 296 10.49 -5.30 15.72
C ASN A 296 11.53 -5.75 14.70
N CYS A 297 11.22 -6.77 13.90
CA CYS A 297 12.13 -7.37 12.94
C CYS A 297 11.65 -7.13 11.51
N PHE A 298 12.48 -6.47 10.71
CA PHE A 298 12.32 -6.29 9.27
C PHE A 298 13.22 -7.28 8.55
N ARG A 299 12.64 -8.16 7.74
CA ARG A 299 13.36 -9.21 7.02
C ARG A 299 13.16 -9.02 5.53
N ILE A 300 14.25 -8.84 4.79
CA ILE A 300 14.27 -8.81 3.33
C ILE A 300 14.93 -10.07 2.81
N THR A 301 14.38 -10.63 1.73
CA THR A 301 14.98 -11.78 1.02
C THR A 301 15.21 -11.35 -0.42
N LEU A 302 16.44 -11.45 -0.88
CA LEU A 302 16.85 -11.07 -2.22
C LEU A 302 17.41 -12.29 -2.95
N PRO A 303 17.04 -12.53 -4.21
CA PRO A 303 17.76 -13.46 -5.06
C PRO A 303 19.13 -12.88 -5.40
N ILE A 304 20.18 -13.71 -5.28
CA ILE A 304 21.56 -13.33 -5.56
C ILE A 304 22.17 -14.16 -6.70
N GLY A 305 21.38 -15.06 -7.30
CA GLY A 305 21.77 -15.82 -8.48
C GLY A 305 21.76 -14.95 -9.74
N ARG A 306 22.71 -15.19 -10.66
CA ARG A 306 22.77 -14.48 -11.94
C ARG A 306 21.48 -14.66 -12.76
N ASP A 307 20.88 -15.84 -12.69
CA ASP A 307 19.67 -16.20 -13.43
C ASP A 307 18.42 -15.38 -13.04
N ALA A 308 18.47 -14.68 -11.90
CA ALA A 308 17.41 -13.79 -11.47
C ALA A 308 17.38 -12.47 -12.26
N TYR A 309 18.43 -12.14 -13.03
CA TYR A 309 18.60 -10.84 -13.69
C TYR A 309 18.83 -11.01 -15.19
N THR A 310 18.41 -10.02 -15.98
CA THR A 310 18.63 -10.01 -17.44
C THR A 310 20.01 -9.45 -17.77
N GLU A 311 20.53 -9.75 -18.96
CA GLU A 311 21.85 -9.24 -19.43
C GLU A 311 21.92 -7.71 -19.46
N GLU A 312 20.80 -7.02 -19.67
CA GLU A 312 20.72 -5.55 -19.66
C GLU A 312 20.81 -4.94 -18.25
N GLU A 313 20.53 -5.75 -17.21
CA GLU A 313 20.56 -5.37 -15.80
C GLU A 313 21.92 -5.67 -15.16
N ILE A 314 22.77 -6.45 -15.83
CA ILE A 314 24.09 -6.84 -15.34
C ILE A 314 25.10 -5.75 -15.70
N ASP A 315 25.88 -5.32 -14.71
CA ASP A 315 27.01 -4.42 -14.87
C ASP A 315 28.29 -5.24 -14.60
N ASP A 316 29.22 -5.23 -15.56
CA ASP A 316 30.45 -6.00 -15.44
C ASP A 316 31.48 -5.37 -14.46
N ASP A 317 31.22 -4.15 -13.95
CA ASP A 317 31.99 -3.57 -12.85
C ASP A 317 31.85 -4.42 -11.57
N THR A 318 32.93 -4.73 -10.91
CA THR A 318 32.92 -5.50 -9.66
C THR A 318 32.22 -4.69 -8.55
N GLY A 319 31.26 -5.33 -7.85
CA GLY A 319 30.49 -4.68 -6.78
C GLY A 319 31.36 -4.13 -5.62
N ASP A 320 32.59 -4.60 -5.46
CA ASP A 320 33.56 -4.10 -4.49
C ASP A 320 34.05 -2.70 -4.83
N ASP A 321 34.33 -2.39 -6.11
CA ASP A 321 34.71 -1.03 -6.57
C ASP A 321 33.58 -0.03 -6.42
N ALA A 322 32.31 -0.49 -6.57
CA ALA A 322 31.15 0.34 -6.38
C ALA A 322 30.90 0.66 -4.90
N ALA A 323 31.19 -0.28 -3.98
CA ALA A 323 31.10 -0.06 -2.55
C ALA A 323 32.15 0.94 -2.06
N GLU A 324 33.39 0.88 -2.56
CA GLU A 324 34.47 1.77 -2.21
C GLU A 324 34.15 3.21 -2.62
N LYS A 325 33.60 3.42 -3.81
CA LYS A 325 33.14 4.74 -4.30
C LYS A 325 31.99 5.34 -3.47
N ILE A 326 31.11 4.51 -2.88
CA ILE A 326 30.00 4.98 -2.02
C ILE A 326 30.53 5.51 -0.69
N TYR A 327 31.64 4.93 -0.15
CA TYR A 327 32.18 5.22 1.18
C TYR A 327 33.50 6.00 1.22
N GLU A 328 34.14 6.31 0.09
CA GLU A 328 35.39 7.09 -0.01
C GLU A 328 35.35 8.51 0.65
N GLY A 329 34.25 8.90 1.25
CA GLY A 329 34.09 10.17 1.97
C GLY A 329 33.71 10.06 3.44
N ALA A 330 33.60 8.86 4.01
CA ALA A 330 33.26 8.65 5.42
C ALA A 330 34.54 8.37 6.23
N GLY A 331 34.96 9.35 7.03
CA GLY A 331 36.18 9.28 7.86
C GLY A 331 36.28 8.08 8.81
N GLU A 332 37.46 7.91 9.42
CA GLU A 332 37.94 6.78 10.23
C GLU A 332 36.86 6.06 11.08
N PHE A 333 36.79 4.74 10.89
CA PHE A 333 35.77 3.85 11.46
C PHE A 333 36.12 3.41 12.91
N VAL A 334 35.07 3.35 13.76
CA VAL A 334 35.14 2.70 15.07
C VAL A 334 34.68 1.25 14.91
N PRO A 335 35.46 0.23 15.33
CA PRO A 335 35.10 -1.17 15.12
C PRO A 335 33.84 -1.57 15.91
N VAL A 336 32.94 -2.28 15.22
CA VAL A 336 31.74 -2.92 15.81
C VAL A 336 32.19 -4.21 16.50
N GLN A 337 31.75 -4.45 17.74
CA GLN A 337 32.07 -5.69 18.46
C GLN A 337 31.37 -6.91 17.82
N PRO A 338 32.05 -8.06 17.76
CA PRO A 338 31.55 -9.31 17.16
C PRO A 338 30.37 -9.93 17.93
#